data_065037896c4e96f17dc6481fc9e0aacb
#
_entry.id   065037896c4e96f17dc6481fc9e0aacb
#
_cell.length_a   1.000
_cell.length_b   1.000
_cell.length_c   1.000
_cell.angle_alpha   90.00
_cell.angle_beta   90.00
_cell.angle_gamma   90.00
#
_symmetry.space_group_name_H-M   'P 1'
#
loop_
_entity.id
_entity.type
_entity.pdbx_description
1 polymer ?
#
loop_
_entity_poly.entity_id
_entity_poly.type
_entity_poly.pdbx_seq_one_letter_code
_entity_poly.pdbx_strand_id
1 'polypeptide(L)'
;QGGFMAMDVNTGRVIAMQGGFSYQDSVFNRATQAQRQPGSSFKPFVYAAALDSGYSPATIVVDAPIEINTPQGLWRPRNSSNKFYGPTPLRTGIEQSRNLMTIRLAQEIGMEVVAGYAERFGVYDNMGPYLANSLGSEETTLYKMVAAYAMFANGGERVMPTLVDRIQDRYGRTIYRHDRRTCVDCNSPDVR
;
A
#
# COMPACT_ATOMS: atom_id res chain seq x y z
N GLN A 1 -10.15 12.89 14.61
CA GLN A 1 -10.98 11.99 13.80
C GLN A 1 -10.06 11.05 13.02
N GLY A 2 -10.45 9.78 12.87
CA GLY A 2 -9.65 8.77 12.18
C GLY A 2 -10.51 7.66 11.60
N GLY A 3 -9.89 6.74 10.87
CA GLY A 3 -10.47 5.49 10.41
C GLY A 3 -9.59 4.32 10.86
N PHE A 4 -10.20 3.18 11.05
CA PHE A 4 -9.55 1.90 11.36
C PHE A 4 -10.14 0.81 10.47
N MET A 5 -9.30 -0.13 10.06
CA MET A 5 -9.74 -1.33 9.34
C MET A 5 -8.80 -2.48 9.64
N ALA A 6 -9.37 -3.65 9.92
CA ALA A 6 -8.67 -4.92 10.01
C ALA A 6 -9.30 -5.92 9.02
N MET A 7 -8.46 -6.69 8.34
CA MET A 7 -8.87 -7.60 7.28
C MET A 7 -8.11 -8.91 7.38
N ASP A 8 -8.79 -10.02 7.09
CA ASP A 8 -8.13 -11.31 6.88
C ASP A 8 -7.33 -11.26 5.57
N VAL A 9 -6.03 -11.50 5.68
CA VAL A 9 -5.09 -11.33 4.56
C VAL A 9 -5.27 -12.38 3.46
N ASN A 10 -5.85 -13.54 3.77
CA ASN A 10 -6.03 -14.63 2.82
C ASN A 10 -7.38 -14.58 2.09
N THR A 11 -8.41 -14.05 2.75
CA THR A 11 -9.78 -14.04 2.22
C THR A 11 -10.26 -12.67 1.77
N GLY A 12 -9.63 -11.59 2.25
CA GLY A 12 -10.12 -10.23 2.05
C GLY A 12 -11.31 -9.86 2.95
N ARG A 13 -11.74 -10.75 3.85
CA ARG A 13 -12.85 -10.47 4.75
C ARG A 13 -12.47 -9.37 5.74
N VAL A 14 -13.25 -8.29 5.75
CA VAL A 14 -13.11 -7.22 6.74
C VAL A 14 -13.60 -7.72 8.09
N ILE A 15 -12.70 -7.81 9.06
CA ILE A 15 -12.97 -8.32 10.41
C ILE A 15 -13.50 -7.21 11.30
N ALA A 16 -12.94 -6.00 11.17
CA ALA A 16 -13.35 -4.83 11.91
C ALA A 16 -13.11 -3.57 11.09
N MET A 17 -14.03 -2.61 11.20
CA MET A 17 -13.90 -1.30 10.54
C MET A 17 -14.57 -0.23 11.40
N GLN A 18 -13.89 0.90 11.54
CA GLN A 18 -14.40 2.10 12.20
C GLN A 18 -14.10 3.32 11.35
N GLY A 19 -15.12 3.97 10.82
CA GLY A 19 -14.98 5.12 9.93
C GLY A 19 -15.12 6.48 10.62
N GLY A 20 -15.49 6.51 11.90
CA GLY A 20 -15.69 7.71 12.70
C GLY A 20 -16.04 7.38 14.13
N PHE A 21 -16.15 8.39 14.98
CA PHE A 21 -16.48 8.22 16.41
C PHE A 21 -17.95 7.82 16.62
N SER A 22 -18.85 8.50 15.93
CA SER A 22 -20.30 8.30 16.05
C SER A 22 -20.96 8.52 14.69
N TYR A 23 -21.89 7.65 14.30
CA TYR A 23 -22.68 7.79 13.06
C TYR A 23 -23.63 8.99 13.12
N GLN A 24 -24.18 9.29 14.30
CA GLN A 24 -25.06 10.43 14.51
C GLN A 24 -24.33 11.76 14.28
N ASP A 25 -23.04 11.84 14.63
CA ASP A 25 -22.23 13.05 14.44
C ASP A 25 -21.72 13.18 13.01
N SER A 26 -21.47 12.07 12.34
CA SER A 26 -20.96 12.06 10.97
C SER A 26 -21.19 10.69 10.30
N VAL A 27 -21.97 10.69 9.23
CA VAL A 27 -22.20 9.52 8.37
C VAL A 27 -20.99 9.21 7.46
N PHE A 28 -20.01 10.13 7.38
CA PHE A 28 -18.84 9.98 6.53
C PHE A 28 -17.90 8.91 7.07
N ASN A 29 -17.75 7.79 6.33
CA ASN A 29 -16.88 6.69 6.67
C ASN A 29 -15.46 6.95 6.19
N ARG A 30 -14.56 7.30 7.10
CA ARG A 30 -13.17 7.65 6.78
C ARG A 30 -12.31 6.48 6.35
N ALA A 31 -12.70 5.25 6.64
CA ALA A 31 -11.98 4.08 6.18
C ALA A 31 -12.18 3.81 4.68
N THR A 32 -13.37 4.12 4.14
CA THR A 32 -13.73 3.81 2.75
C THR A 32 -13.89 5.03 1.85
N GLN A 33 -14.19 6.20 2.41
CA GLN A 33 -14.54 7.40 1.64
C GLN A 33 -13.48 8.51 1.70
N ALA A 34 -12.68 8.59 2.79
CA ALA A 34 -11.67 9.61 2.90
C ALA A 34 -10.49 9.33 1.97
N GLN A 35 -10.24 10.26 1.06
CA GLN A 35 -9.03 10.31 0.26
C GLN A 35 -7.94 11.00 1.08
N ARG A 36 -6.80 10.36 1.26
CA ARG A 36 -5.66 10.86 2.02
C ARG A 36 -4.35 10.40 1.38
N GLN A 37 -3.37 11.26 1.46
CA GLN A 37 -2.00 10.93 1.06
C GLN A 37 -1.46 9.81 1.95
N PRO A 38 -1.06 8.65 1.40
CA PRO A 38 -0.48 7.56 2.19
C PRO A 38 0.90 7.93 2.76
N GLY A 39 1.58 8.92 2.18
CA GLY A 39 2.90 9.34 2.60
C GLY A 39 3.88 8.16 2.57
N SER A 40 4.76 8.06 3.57
CA SER A 40 5.78 7.01 3.63
C SER A 40 5.25 5.59 3.67
N SER A 41 3.97 5.36 3.93
CA SER A 41 3.38 4.03 3.79
C SER A 41 3.27 3.56 2.33
N PHE A 42 3.48 4.44 1.36
CA PHE A 42 3.57 4.09 -0.06
C PHE A 42 4.93 3.51 -0.45
N LYS A 43 6.01 3.81 0.27
CA LYS A 43 7.38 3.39 -0.09
C LYS A 43 7.57 1.89 -0.33
N PRO A 44 6.94 0.95 0.41
CA PRO A 44 7.09 -0.48 0.13
C PRO A 44 6.76 -0.87 -1.31
N PHE A 45 5.84 -0.18 -1.99
CA PHE A 45 5.51 -0.45 -3.39
C PHE A 45 6.63 -0.01 -4.34
N VAL A 46 7.30 1.13 -4.06
CA VAL A 46 8.51 1.56 -4.79
C VAL A 46 9.64 0.55 -4.62
N TYR A 47 9.85 0.08 -3.38
CA TYR A 47 10.89 -0.90 -3.09
C TYR A 47 10.59 -2.27 -3.68
N ALA A 48 9.33 -2.71 -3.72
CA ALA A 48 8.92 -3.93 -4.40
C ALA A 48 9.20 -3.84 -5.91
N ALA A 49 8.87 -2.72 -6.55
CA ALA A 49 9.18 -2.46 -7.95
C ALA A 49 10.69 -2.48 -8.21
N ALA A 50 11.50 -1.91 -7.32
CA ALA A 50 12.95 -1.93 -7.43
C ALA A 50 13.52 -3.35 -7.31
N LEU A 51 13.06 -4.14 -6.34
CA LEU A 51 13.50 -5.54 -6.17
C LEU A 51 13.17 -6.39 -7.42
N ASP A 52 11.99 -6.23 -8.00
CA ASP A 52 11.60 -6.91 -9.24
C ASP A 52 12.38 -6.42 -10.46
N SER A 53 12.90 -5.19 -10.41
CA SER A 53 13.80 -4.60 -11.42
C SER A 53 15.28 -5.01 -11.24
N GLY A 54 15.57 -5.99 -10.37
CA GLY A 54 16.90 -6.57 -10.20
C GLY A 54 17.73 -5.96 -9.07
N TYR A 55 17.17 -5.05 -8.28
CA TYR A 55 17.83 -4.57 -7.05
C TYR A 55 17.78 -5.64 -5.96
N SER A 56 18.70 -5.55 -5.01
CA SER A 56 18.74 -6.42 -3.83
C SER A 56 18.69 -5.59 -2.56
N PRO A 57 18.35 -6.18 -1.40
CA PRO A 57 18.42 -5.47 -0.13
C PRO A 57 19.80 -4.88 0.21
N ALA A 58 20.86 -5.42 -0.38
CA ALA A 58 22.24 -4.97 -0.21
C ALA A 58 22.68 -3.92 -1.24
N THR A 59 21.88 -3.66 -2.29
CA THR A 59 22.20 -2.64 -3.30
C THR A 59 22.39 -1.29 -2.64
N ILE A 60 23.50 -0.62 -2.98
CA ILE A 60 23.84 0.69 -2.43
C ILE A 60 23.12 1.79 -3.23
N VAL A 61 22.38 2.63 -2.54
CA VAL A 61 21.78 3.84 -3.09
C VAL A 61 22.27 5.05 -2.30
N VAL A 62 22.58 6.15 -2.99
CA VAL A 62 23.18 7.31 -2.34
C VAL A 62 22.11 8.19 -1.70
N ASP A 63 22.16 8.34 -0.38
CA ASP A 63 21.32 9.28 0.37
C ASP A 63 22.03 10.65 0.42
N ALA A 64 21.82 11.46 -0.61
CA ALA A 64 22.44 12.77 -0.81
C ALA A 64 21.42 13.77 -1.39
N PRO A 65 21.67 15.08 -1.31
CA PRO A 65 20.82 16.08 -1.92
C PRO A 65 20.48 15.78 -3.37
N ILE A 66 19.24 16.08 -3.75
CA ILE A 66 18.75 15.98 -5.12
C ILE A 66 17.95 17.23 -5.47
N GLU A 67 18.09 17.68 -6.69
CA GLU A 67 17.33 18.79 -7.26
C GLU A 67 16.64 18.30 -8.52
N ILE A 68 15.36 18.54 -8.62
CA ILE A 68 14.52 18.05 -9.71
C ILE A 68 13.74 19.23 -10.27
N ASN A 69 13.90 19.50 -11.58
CA ASN A 69 13.11 20.48 -12.28
C ASN A 69 11.69 19.93 -12.49
N THR A 70 10.70 20.64 -12.00
CA THR A 70 9.29 20.33 -12.18
C THR A 70 8.58 21.49 -12.88
N PRO A 71 7.39 21.29 -13.46
CA PRO A 71 6.61 22.40 -14.04
C PRO A 71 6.30 23.51 -13.04
N GLN A 72 6.30 23.22 -11.73
CA GLN A 72 6.05 24.17 -10.65
C GLN A 72 7.34 24.85 -10.13
N GLY A 73 8.51 24.49 -10.70
CA GLY A 73 9.80 25.01 -10.31
C GLY A 73 10.75 23.93 -9.78
N LEU A 74 11.85 24.37 -9.19
CA LEU A 74 12.89 23.47 -8.67
C LEU A 74 12.48 22.85 -7.35
N TRP A 75 12.31 21.52 -7.37
CA TRP A 75 11.97 20.72 -6.18
C TRP A 75 13.23 20.18 -5.50
N ARG A 76 13.37 20.47 -4.21
CA ARG A 76 14.49 20.05 -3.36
C ARG A 76 13.98 19.24 -2.16
N PRO A 77 13.64 17.96 -2.35
CA PRO A 77 13.18 17.11 -1.25
C PRO A 77 14.28 16.91 -0.19
N ARG A 78 13.84 16.56 1.03
CA ARG A 78 14.74 16.25 2.15
C ARG A 78 14.25 15.01 2.90
N ASN A 79 15.18 14.36 3.61
CA ASN A 79 14.81 13.40 4.64
C ASN A 79 14.13 14.11 5.81
N SER A 80 13.24 13.39 6.52
CA SER A 80 12.57 13.93 7.71
C SER A 80 13.56 14.35 8.80
N SER A 81 14.75 13.72 8.85
CA SER A 81 15.84 14.06 9.76
C SER A 81 16.61 15.34 9.34
N ASN A 82 16.37 15.89 8.17
CA ASN A 82 17.18 16.95 7.53
C ASN A 82 18.67 16.59 7.37
N LYS A 83 19.04 15.31 7.44
CA LYS A 83 20.41 14.82 7.29
C LYS A 83 20.56 13.98 6.02
N PHE A 84 21.78 13.85 5.55
CA PHE A 84 22.21 12.99 4.45
C PHE A 84 23.18 11.94 4.98
N TYR A 85 23.07 10.72 4.48
CA TYR A 85 23.82 9.59 5.05
C TYR A 85 24.77 8.93 4.05
N GLY A 86 24.83 9.44 2.82
CA GLY A 86 25.72 8.94 1.78
C GLY A 86 25.34 7.57 1.24
N PRO A 87 26.31 6.78 0.75
CA PRO A 87 26.09 5.44 0.25
C PRO A 87 25.48 4.54 1.32
N THR A 88 24.26 4.02 1.09
CA THR A 88 23.47 3.31 2.08
C THR A 88 22.79 2.10 1.44
N PRO A 89 22.78 0.91 2.08
CA PRO A 89 22.05 -0.25 1.56
C PRO A 89 20.55 0.01 1.45
N LEU A 90 19.93 -0.58 0.42
CA LEU A 90 18.49 -0.46 0.15
C LEU A 90 17.65 -0.81 1.38
N ARG A 91 18.01 -1.88 2.10
CA ARG A 91 17.37 -2.29 3.36
C ARG A 91 17.28 -1.15 4.36
N THR A 92 18.39 -0.47 4.62
CA THR A 92 18.42 0.66 5.58
C THR A 92 17.57 1.82 5.07
N GLY A 93 17.49 2.02 3.76
CA GLY A 93 16.64 3.05 3.15
C GLY A 93 15.17 2.89 3.52
N ILE A 94 14.62 1.66 3.44
CA ILE A 94 13.23 1.41 3.82
C ILE A 94 13.05 1.36 5.33
N GLU A 95 13.94 0.73 6.09
CA GLU A 95 13.89 0.67 7.55
C GLU A 95 13.86 2.06 8.19
N GLN A 96 14.66 2.99 7.66
CA GLN A 96 14.76 4.36 8.14
C GLN A 96 13.84 5.35 7.40
N SER A 97 13.03 4.84 6.48
CA SER A 97 12.10 5.65 5.68
C SER A 97 12.77 6.83 4.97
N ARG A 98 13.94 6.60 4.30
CA ARG A 98 14.73 7.63 3.64
C ARG A 98 14.03 8.14 2.38
N ASN A 99 13.68 9.43 2.35
CA ASN A 99 13.00 10.03 1.21
C ASN A 99 13.88 10.08 -0.04
N LEU A 100 15.13 10.52 0.12
CA LEU A 100 16.03 10.74 -1.01
C LEU A 100 16.41 9.44 -1.71
N MET A 101 16.59 8.36 -0.96
CA MET A 101 16.82 7.04 -1.53
C MET A 101 15.61 6.55 -2.31
N THR A 102 14.39 6.72 -1.77
CA THR A 102 13.15 6.33 -2.44
C THR A 102 12.96 7.09 -3.77
N ILE A 103 13.21 8.40 -3.78
CA ILE A 103 13.12 9.22 -5.00
C ILE A 103 14.14 8.76 -6.05
N ARG A 104 15.40 8.50 -5.65
CA ARG A 104 16.43 8.00 -6.58
C ARG A 104 16.06 6.65 -7.17
N LEU A 105 15.56 5.72 -6.36
CA LEU A 105 15.05 4.44 -6.85
C LEU A 105 13.96 4.64 -7.89
N ALA A 106 12.94 5.44 -7.56
CA ALA A 106 11.83 5.72 -8.46
C ALA A 106 12.29 6.41 -9.76
N GLN A 107 13.32 7.26 -9.69
CA GLN A 107 13.91 7.90 -10.85
C GLN A 107 14.69 6.91 -11.74
N GLU A 108 15.44 5.98 -11.13
CA GLU A 108 16.25 4.99 -11.82
C GLU A 108 15.41 3.90 -12.50
N ILE A 109 14.37 3.38 -11.81
CA ILE A 109 13.48 2.35 -12.38
C ILE A 109 12.38 2.93 -13.28
N GLY A 110 12.12 4.23 -13.19
CA GLY A 110 11.04 4.92 -13.89
C GLY A 110 9.72 4.94 -13.13
N MET A 111 9.07 6.12 -13.11
CA MET A 111 7.80 6.28 -12.40
C MET A 111 6.64 5.51 -13.03
N GLU A 112 6.70 5.18 -14.33
CA GLU A 112 5.73 4.32 -15.00
C GLU A 112 5.74 2.90 -14.42
N VAL A 113 6.93 2.39 -14.06
CA VAL A 113 7.07 1.08 -13.40
C VAL A 113 6.47 1.15 -12.00
N VAL A 114 6.78 2.20 -11.23
CA VAL A 114 6.22 2.41 -9.89
C VAL A 114 4.69 2.52 -9.94
N ALA A 115 4.15 3.29 -10.89
CA ALA A 115 2.72 3.45 -11.10
C ALA A 115 2.04 2.11 -11.42
N GLY A 116 2.62 1.34 -12.35
CA GLY A 116 2.13 0.00 -12.68
C GLY A 116 2.11 -0.95 -11.49
N TYR A 117 3.09 -0.86 -10.58
CA TYR A 117 3.10 -1.61 -9.33
C TYR A 117 1.97 -1.16 -8.40
N ALA A 118 1.80 0.14 -8.19
CA ALA A 118 0.74 0.69 -7.35
C ALA A 118 -0.67 0.29 -7.84
N GLU A 119 -0.87 0.25 -9.16
CA GLU A 119 -2.11 -0.19 -9.80
C GLU A 119 -2.33 -1.70 -9.64
N ARG A 120 -1.30 -2.52 -9.85
CA ARG A 120 -1.36 -3.97 -9.63
C ARG A 120 -1.68 -4.32 -8.18
N PHE A 121 -1.14 -3.59 -7.22
CA PHE A 121 -1.49 -3.70 -5.81
C PHE A 121 -2.87 -3.11 -5.46
N GLY A 122 -3.50 -2.39 -6.38
CA GLY A 122 -4.81 -1.78 -6.18
C GLY A 122 -4.80 -0.55 -5.27
N VAL A 123 -3.64 0.07 -5.06
CA VAL A 123 -3.52 1.34 -4.32
C VAL A 123 -4.18 2.48 -5.08
N TYR A 124 -3.98 2.51 -6.39
CA TYR A 124 -4.58 3.46 -7.32
C TYR A 124 -5.22 2.73 -8.50
N ASP A 125 -6.19 3.36 -9.15
CA ASP A 125 -6.76 2.87 -10.41
C ASP A 125 -5.98 3.39 -11.61
N ASN A 126 -5.38 4.58 -11.46
CA ASN A 126 -4.49 5.23 -12.45
C ASN A 126 -3.61 6.24 -11.70
N MET A 127 -2.34 5.94 -11.56
CA MET A 127 -1.38 6.74 -10.81
C MET A 127 -0.61 7.69 -11.74
N GLY A 128 -0.57 8.98 -11.40
CA GLY A 128 0.26 9.93 -12.12
C GLY A 128 1.76 9.62 -11.98
N PRO A 129 2.55 9.57 -13.10
CA PRO A 129 3.97 9.20 -13.06
C PRO A 129 4.88 10.37 -12.60
N TYR A 130 4.49 11.06 -11.54
CA TYR A 130 5.25 12.16 -10.96
C TYR A 130 6.15 11.67 -9.84
N LEU A 131 7.43 12.09 -9.81
CA LEU A 131 8.40 11.65 -8.79
C LEU A 131 7.94 11.90 -7.35
N ALA A 132 7.17 12.97 -7.11
CA ALA A 132 6.60 13.24 -5.80
C ALA A 132 5.69 12.10 -5.30
N ASN A 133 5.02 11.40 -6.23
CA ASN A 133 4.13 10.28 -5.91
C ASN A 133 4.89 9.06 -5.35
N SER A 134 6.20 8.95 -5.59
CA SER A 134 7.04 7.93 -4.93
C SER A 134 7.08 8.07 -3.41
N LEU A 135 6.77 9.25 -2.89
CA LEU A 135 6.65 9.52 -1.46
C LEU A 135 5.20 9.47 -0.95
N GLY A 136 4.25 9.01 -1.78
CA GLY A 136 2.84 8.90 -1.43
C GLY A 136 2.13 10.24 -1.34
N SER A 137 2.39 11.16 -2.28
CA SER A 137 1.71 12.45 -2.36
C SER A 137 0.34 12.39 -3.03
N GLU A 138 0.05 11.36 -3.81
CA GLU A 138 -1.25 11.11 -4.41
C GLU A 138 -2.21 10.47 -3.40
N GLU A 139 -3.47 10.88 -3.42
CA GLU A 139 -4.45 10.45 -2.43
C GLU A 139 -5.07 9.08 -2.76
N THR A 140 -5.32 8.28 -1.73
CA THR A 140 -6.04 7.01 -1.80
C THR A 140 -6.83 6.78 -0.51
N THR A 141 -7.56 5.67 -0.41
CA THR A 141 -8.34 5.32 0.78
C THR A 141 -7.58 4.36 1.70
N LEU A 142 -7.90 4.38 2.99
CA LEU A 142 -7.42 3.38 3.94
C LEU A 142 -7.81 1.95 3.49
N TYR A 143 -9.01 1.79 2.94
CA TYR A 143 -9.52 0.52 2.40
C TYR A 143 -8.57 -0.07 1.34
N LYS A 144 -8.15 0.73 0.35
CA LYS A 144 -7.21 0.30 -0.70
C LYS A 144 -5.82 -0.01 -0.13
N MET A 145 -5.33 0.82 0.81
CA MET A 145 -4.03 0.61 1.44
C MET A 145 -3.99 -0.69 2.25
N VAL A 146 -5.01 -0.98 3.06
CA VAL A 146 -5.07 -2.24 3.84
C VAL A 146 -5.09 -3.46 2.91
N ALA A 147 -5.86 -3.41 1.82
CA ALA A 147 -5.88 -4.47 0.81
C ALA A 147 -4.51 -4.68 0.15
N ALA A 148 -3.83 -3.59 -0.21
CA ALA A 148 -2.50 -3.64 -0.80
C ALA A 148 -1.44 -4.22 0.17
N TYR A 149 -1.51 -3.85 1.44
CA TYR A 149 -0.62 -4.41 2.47
C TYR A 149 -0.89 -5.89 2.76
N ALA A 150 -2.14 -6.34 2.61
CA ALA A 150 -2.46 -7.77 2.74
C ALA A 150 -1.70 -8.62 1.72
N MET A 151 -1.41 -8.09 0.52
CA MET A 151 -0.63 -8.81 -0.49
C MET A 151 0.82 -9.04 -0.05
N PHE A 152 1.43 -8.13 0.72
CA PHE A 152 2.75 -8.40 1.32
C PHE A 152 2.67 -9.48 2.39
N ALA A 153 1.58 -9.51 3.16
CA ALA A 153 1.43 -10.45 4.28
C ALA A 153 1.08 -11.88 3.83
N ASN A 154 0.44 -12.06 2.66
CA ASN A 154 -0.03 -13.35 2.17
C ASN A 154 0.85 -13.96 1.06
N GLY A 155 2.04 -13.39 0.81
CA GLY A 155 2.97 -13.90 -0.20
C GLY A 155 2.70 -13.40 -1.62
N GLY A 156 1.94 -12.32 -1.80
CA GLY A 156 1.72 -11.65 -3.09
C GLY A 156 0.36 -11.95 -3.75
N GLU A 157 -0.52 -12.69 -3.10
CA GLU A 157 -1.85 -12.98 -3.63
C GLU A 157 -2.78 -11.77 -3.50
N ARG A 158 -3.42 -11.40 -4.61
CA ARG A 158 -4.41 -10.32 -4.60
C ARG A 158 -5.70 -10.78 -3.97
N VAL A 159 -6.12 -10.10 -2.91
CA VAL A 159 -7.40 -10.30 -2.26
C VAL A 159 -8.32 -9.11 -2.46
N MET A 160 -9.61 -9.38 -2.62
CA MET A 160 -10.64 -8.33 -2.74
C MET A 160 -11.30 -8.14 -1.38
N PRO A 161 -11.17 -6.94 -0.76
CA PRO A 161 -11.83 -6.68 0.51
C PRO A 161 -13.34 -6.82 0.40
N THR A 162 -13.96 -7.46 1.38
CA THR A 162 -15.41 -7.61 1.45
C THR A 162 -15.95 -7.42 2.86
N LEU A 163 -17.12 -6.79 2.96
CA LEU A 163 -17.94 -6.71 4.17
C LEU A 163 -19.02 -7.80 4.20
N VAL A 164 -19.24 -8.46 3.05
CA VAL A 164 -20.27 -9.50 2.90
C VAL A 164 -19.60 -10.83 2.60
N ASP A 165 -19.47 -11.65 3.62
CA ASP A 165 -18.89 -12.99 3.51
C ASP A 165 -19.83 -13.97 2.81
N ARG A 166 -21.11 -13.95 3.19
CA ARG A 166 -22.13 -14.87 2.69
C ARG A 166 -23.52 -14.24 2.70
N ILE A 167 -24.33 -14.57 1.68
CA ILE A 167 -25.77 -14.25 1.63
C ILE A 167 -26.53 -15.57 1.57
N GLN A 168 -27.58 -15.69 2.39
CA GLN A 168 -28.48 -16.84 2.40
C GLN A 168 -29.93 -16.40 2.12
N ASP A 169 -30.68 -17.25 1.44
CA ASP A 169 -32.11 -17.06 1.30
C ASP A 169 -32.85 -17.37 2.62
N ARG A 170 -34.17 -17.11 2.64
CA ARG A 170 -35.01 -17.36 3.83
C ARG A 170 -35.09 -18.84 4.26
N TYR A 171 -34.62 -19.76 3.45
CA TYR A 171 -34.57 -21.19 3.73
C TYR A 171 -33.17 -21.66 4.18
N GLY A 172 -32.23 -20.72 4.38
CA GLY A 172 -30.86 -21.02 4.79
C GLY A 172 -29.93 -21.47 3.65
N ARG A 173 -30.41 -21.46 2.41
CA ARG A 173 -29.62 -21.86 1.25
C ARG A 173 -28.69 -20.69 0.87
N THR A 174 -27.39 -20.96 0.77
CA THR A 174 -26.37 -19.96 0.37
C THR A 174 -26.54 -19.61 -1.11
N ILE A 175 -26.84 -18.33 -1.40
CA ILE A 175 -26.97 -17.77 -2.74
C ILE A 175 -25.73 -16.97 -3.17
N TYR A 176 -24.92 -16.52 -2.22
CA TYR A 176 -23.65 -15.89 -2.45
C TYR A 176 -22.64 -16.29 -1.39
N ARG A 177 -21.39 -16.53 -1.80
CA ARG A 177 -20.23 -16.71 -0.93
C ARG A 177 -19.02 -16.03 -1.55
N HIS A 178 -18.35 -15.16 -0.78
CA HIS A 178 -17.19 -14.42 -1.25
C HIS A 178 -15.99 -15.34 -1.48
N ASP A 179 -15.58 -16.05 -0.44
CA ASP A 179 -14.52 -17.05 -0.54
C ASP A 179 -15.11 -18.38 -1.03
N ARG A 180 -14.75 -18.74 -2.28
CA ARG A 180 -15.19 -19.99 -2.93
C ARG A 180 -14.15 -21.10 -2.87
N ARG A 181 -13.02 -20.86 -2.21
CA ARG A 181 -12.00 -21.90 -2.05
C ARG A 181 -12.59 -23.06 -1.27
N THR A 182 -12.38 -24.27 -1.80
CA THR A 182 -12.72 -25.50 -1.07
C THR A 182 -11.59 -25.80 -0.11
N CYS A 183 -11.90 -25.87 1.16
CA CYS A 183 -10.93 -26.31 2.13
C CYS A 183 -10.71 -27.82 1.98
N VAL A 184 -9.51 -28.17 1.57
CA VAL A 184 -9.04 -29.55 1.63
C VAL A 184 -8.27 -29.65 2.95
N ASP A 185 -8.78 -30.46 3.90
CA ASP A 185 -8.11 -30.69 5.19
C ASP A 185 -8.18 -29.55 6.23
N CYS A 186 -9.31 -28.83 6.31
CA CYS A 186 -9.53 -27.75 7.28
C CYS A 186 -9.32 -28.12 8.76
N ASN A 187 -9.27 -29.40 9.08
CA ASN A 187 -9.06 -29.87 10.44
C ASN A 187 -7.58 -30.21 10.73
N SER A 188 -6.68 -30.01 9.76
CA SER A 188 -5.25 -30.17 9.99
C SER A 188 -4.75 -29.04 10.89
N PRO A 189 -3.96 -29.32 11.93
CA PRO A 189 -3.37 -28.33 12.81
C PRO A 189 -2.40 -27.38 12.09
N ASP A 190 -1.99 -27.71 10.86
CA ASP A 190 -1.09 -26.91 10.03
C ASP A 190 -1.81 -25.87 9.15
N VAL A 191 -3.15 -25.91 9.09
CA VAL A 191 -3.98 -24.92 8.41
C VAL A 191 -4.44 -23.87 9.42
N ARG A 192 -3.63 -22.86 9.64
CA ARG A 192 -3.97 -21.66 10.43
C ARG A 192 -4.23 -20.47 9.55
#